data_881fb0c25f2e40b4ecae654a00ce5d3d
#
_entry.id   881fb0c25f2e40b4ecae654a00ce5d3d
#
_cell.length_a   1.000
_cell.length_b   1.000
_cell.length_c   1.000
_cell.angle_alpha   90.00
_cell.angle_beta   90.00
_cell.angle_gamma   90.00
#
_symmetry.space_group_name_H-M   'P 1'
#
loop_
_entity.id
_entity.type
_entity.pdbx_description
1 polymer ?
#
loop_
_entity_poly.entity_id
_entity_poly.type
_entity_poly.pdbx_seq_one_letter_code
_entity_poly.pdbx_strand_id
1 'polypeptide(L)'
;GGPGTGKTTTINAMIHFFEEEGADILLAAPTGRAAKRMTEATGCEAQTIHRLLEVSGNPEDDDKRDKVGFGNGFGRNAENPLESDVIIIDEMSMVDIQLFQALLKAILPGTRLILVGDVDQLPSVGPGQVLRDLMNSRAFPMVTLEKIFRQAGQSDIVVNAHRINRGEQITLDNKSKDFFLLERNDVNVIYKHMIQLIQDMLPRYVGATSFDIQVLTPMRKGSLGCETLNEILQRYLNPADPHKKEHAYGNTVFREGDKVM
;
A
#
# COMPACT_ATOMS: atom_id res chain seq x y z
N GLY A 1 12.85 2.63 7.40
CA GLY A 1 13.56 1.36 7.21
C GLY A 1 12.98 0.53 6.10
N GLY A 2 13.82 -0.27 5.44
CA GLY A 2 13.46 -1.13 4.31
C GLY A 2 12.57 -2.32 4.67
N PRO A 3 12.28 -3.22 3.70
CA PRO A 3 11.52 -4.43 3.96
C PRO A 3 12.26 -5.35 4.93
N GLY A 4 11.52 -6.01 5.82
CA GLY A 4 12.07 -6.96 6.79
C GLY A 4 12.86 -6.37 7.95
N THR A 5 12.83 -5.04 8.14
CA THR A 5 13.54 -4.35 9.24
C THR A 5 12.74 -4.19 10.52
N GLY A 6 11.49 -4.69 10.58
CA GLY A 6 10.68 -4.70 11.80
C GLY A 6 9.89 -3.42 12.06
N LYS A 7 9.53 -2.64 11.02
CA LYS A 7 8.68 -1.45 11.17
C LYS A 7 7.39 -1.76 11.94
N THR A 8 6.64 -2.75 11.53
CA THR A 8 5.38 -3.16 12.19
C THR A 8 5.58 -3.58 13.65
N THR A 9 6.65 -4.32 13.94
CA THR A 9 6.99 -4.70 15.33
C THR A 9 7.28 -3.47 16.19
N THR A 10 7.97 -2.47 15.60
CA THR A 10 8.26 -1.21 16.28
C THR A 10 6.98 -0.40 16.53
N ILE A 11 6.05 -0.36 15.55
CA ILE A 11 4.75 0.29 15.72
C ILE A 11 3.99 -0.36 16.89
N ASN A 12 3.92 -1.70 16.94
CA ASN A 12 3.26 -2.41 18.03
C ASN A 12 3.86 -2.09 19.41
N ALA A 13 5.19 -2.05 19.48
CA ALA A 13 5.86 -1.70 20.74
C ALA A 13 5.55 -0.25 21.18
N MET A 14 5.45 0.67 20.23
CA MET A 14 5.07 2.07 20.53
C MET A 14 3.61 2.17 20.99
N ILE A 15 2.70 1.45 20.33
CA ILE A 15 1.28 1.41 20.73
C ILE A 15 1.16 0.92 22.16
N HIS A 16 1.73 -0.22 22.50
CA HIS A 16 1.68 -0.76 23.88
C HIS A 16 2.27 0.21 24.90
N PHE A 17 3.38 0.85 24.58
CA PHE A 17 3.97 1.85 25.47
C PHE A 17 3.02 3.02 25.75
N PHE A 18 2.37 3.57 24.73
CA PHE A 18 1.44 4.68 24.89
C PHE A 18 0.11 4.28 25.54
N GLU A 19 -0.36 3.05 25.29
CA GLU A 19 -1.52 2.49 25.98
C GLU A 19 -1.26 2.34 27.50
N GLU A 20 -0.08 1.89 27.90
CA GLU A 20 0.33 1.82 29.29
C GLU A 20 0.40 3.21 29.97
N GLU A 21 0.69 4.25 29.19
CA GLU A 21 0.66 5.64 29.63
C GLU A 21 -0.76 6.23 29.65
N GLY A 22 -1.76 5.49 29.18
CA GLY A 22 -3.16 5.96 29.09
C GLY A 22 -3.39 7.01 28.01
N ALA A 23 -2.56 7.06 26.96
CA ALA A 23 -2.64 8.02 25.88
C ALA A 23 -3.66 7.59 24.82
N ASP A 24 -4.42 8.56 24.30
CA ASP A 24 -5.30 8.36 23.14
C ASP A 24 -4.49 8.31 21.84
N ILE A 25 -4.57 7.19 21.12
CA ILE A 25 -3.77 6.93 19.93
C ILE A 25 -4.64 6.88 18.68
N LEU A 26 -4.26 7.61 17.64
CA LEU A 26 -4.83 7.49 16.30
C LEU A 26 -3.82 6.86 15.35
N LEU A 27 -4.29 5.86 14.59
CA LEU A 27 -3.48 5.15 13.61
C LEU A 27 -3.99 5.44 12.20
N ALA A 28 -3.10 5.83 11.29
CA ALA A 28 -3.49 6.05 9.90
C ALA A 28 -2.41 5.66 8.90
N ALA A 29 -2.85 5.51 7.63
CA ALA A 29 -1.99 5.25 6.50
C ALA A 29 -2.55 5.95 5.25
N PRO A 30 -1.76 6.16 4.19
CA PRO A 30 -2.23 6.86 2.98
C PRO A 30 -3.26 6.08 2.17
N THR A 31 -3.29 4.75 2.27
CA THR A 31 -4.18 3.88 1.48
C THR A 31 -5.02 2.97 2.37
N GLY A 32 -6.21 2.58 1.89
CA GLY A 32 -7.09 1.64 2.61
C GLY A 32 -6.42 0.28 2.86
N ARG A 33 -5.61 -0.19 1.91
CA ARG A 33 -4.88 -1.46 2.06
C ARG A 33 -3.81 -1.38 3.15
N ALA A 34 -3.08 -0.26 3.24
CA ALA A 34 -2.09 -0.05 4.28
C ALA A 34 -2.76 0.08 5.65
N ALA A 35 -3.86 0.84 5.75
CA ALA A 35 -4.66 0.96 6.96
C ALA A 35 -5.18 -0.41 7.45
N LYS A 36 -5.76 -1.21 6.55
CA LYS A 36 -6.22 -2.56 6.88
C LYS A 36 -5.10 -3.45 7.39
N ARG A 37 -3.93 -3.44 6.74
CA ARG A 37 -2.75 -4.18 7.20
C ARG A 37 -2.28 -3.72 8.57
N MET A 38 -2.31 -2.41 8.82
CA MET A 38 -1.96 -1.84 10.12
C MET A 38 -2.92 -2.36 11.20
N THR A 39 -4.24 -2.35 10.95
CA THR A 39 -5.24 -2.93 11.85
C THR A 39 -4.99 -4.42 12.11
N GLU A 40 -4.79 -5.22 11.07
CA GLU A 40 -4.53 -6.66 11.20
C GLU A 40 -3.26 -6.96 12.00
N ALA A 41 -2.23 -6.14 11.84
CA ALA A 41 -0.93 -6.34 12.46
C ALA A 41 -0.86 -5.84 13.91
N THR A 42 -1.63 -4.80 14.25
CA THR A 42 -1.60 -4.16 15.57
C THR A 42 -2.78 -4.58 16.47
N GLY A 43 -3.87 -5.05 15.87
CA GLY A 43 -5.13 -5.27 16.58
C GLY A 43 -5.91 -3.98 16.89
N CYS A 44 -5.35 -2.79 16.59
CA CYS A 44 -5.96 -1.49 16.81
C CYS A 44 -6.55 -0.95 15.50
N GLU A 45 -7.68 -0.26 15.57
CA GLU A 45 -8.31 0.31 14.38
C GLU A 45 -7.42 1.37 13.74
N ALA A 46 -7.07 1.18 12.47
CA ALA A 46 -6.37 2.15 11.65
C ALA A 46 -7.23 2.54 10.45
N GLN A 47 -7.14 3.79 10.03
CA GLN A 47 -7.91 4.32 8.91
C GLN A 47 -7.03 5.03 7.89
N THR A 48 -7.59 5.42 6.75
CA THR A 48 -6.84 6.25 5.80
C THR A 48 -6.70 7.67 6.34
N ILE A 49 -5.59 8.36 6.00
CA ILE A 49 -5.41 9.78 6.38
C ILE A 49 -6.59 10.62 5.87
N HIS A 50 -7.12 10.34 4.68
CA HIS A 50 -8.28 11.01 4.13
C HIS A 50 -9.54 10.82 5.01
N ARG A 51 -9.76 9.60 5.50
CA ARG A 51 -10.89 9.30 6.39
C ARG A 51 -10.68 9.92 7.76
N LEU A 52 -9.47 9.90 8.28
CA LEU A 52 -9.09 10.55 9.53
C LEU A 52 -9.37 12.05 9.48
N LEU A 53 -9.11 12.68 8.32
CA LEU A 53 -9.36 14.10 8.10
C LEU A 53 -10.81 14.42 7.67
N GLU A 54 -11.70 13.43 7.62
CA GLU A 54 -13.12 13.60 7.28
C GLU A 54 -13.31 14.34 5.94
N VAL A 55 -12.77 13.77 4.86
CA VAL A 55 -12.94 14.36 3.52
C VAL A 55 -14.42 14.52 3.20
N SER A 56 -14.87 15.76 3.06
CA SER A 56 -16.25 16.11 2.67
C SER A 56 -16.39 15.90 1.16
N GLY A 57 -16.90 14.76 0.72
CA GLY A 57 -17.19 14.46 -0.67
C GLY A 57 -18.08 13.24 -0.78
N ASN A 58 -19.15 13.35 -1.56
CA ASN A 58 -19.97 12.20 -1.94
C ASN A 58 -19.08 11.17 -2.64
N PRO A 59 -19.20 9.86 -2.33
CA PRO A 59 -18.46 8.81 -3.02
C PRO A 59 -18.67 8.76 -4.54
N GLU A 60 -19.73 9.41 -5.03
CA GLU A 60 -20.12 9.44 -6.45
C GLU A 60 -19.39 10.52 -7.29
N ASP A 61 -18.61 11.40 -6.67
CA ASP A 61 -17.87 12.48 -7.34
C ASP A 61 -16.37 12.17 -7.53
N ASP A 62 -16.00 10.94 -7.84
CA ASP A 62 -14.60 10.54 -8.09
C ASP A 62 -13.92 11.33 -9.23
N ASP A 63 -14.69 11.75 -10.23
CA ASP A 63 -14.19 12.58 -11.35
C ASP A 63 -13.87 14.05 -10.96
N LYS A 64 -14.24 14.47 -9.74
CA LYS A 64 -13.98 15.84 -9.25
C LYS A 64 -12.88 15.92 -8.21
N ARG A 65 -12.31 14.80 -7.77
CA ARG A 65 -11.20 14.80 -6.78
C ARG A 65 -9.96 15.55 -7.26
N ASP A 66 -9.72 15.57 -8.57
CA ASP A 66 -8.62 16.35 -9.16
C ASP A 66 -8.86 17.87 -9.17
N LYS A 67 -10.06 18.33 -8.77
CA LYS A 67 -10.46 19.76 -8.81
C LYS A 67 -10.77 20.36 -7.44
N VAL A 68 -10.64 19.60 -6.35
CA VAL A 68 -10.78 20.18 -5.00
C VAL A 68 -9.55 21.01 -4.72
N GLY A 69 -9.66 22.28 -5.07
CA GLY A 69 -8.62 23.27 -4.81
C GLY A 69 -8.30 23.37 -3.33
N PHE A 70 -7.06 23.66 -3.05
CA PHE A 70 -6.50 23.94 -1.73
C PHE A 70 -7.47 24.72 -0.84
N GLY A 71 -8.08 24.07 0.15
CA GLY A 71 -8.64 24.81 1.27
C GLY A 71 -9.94 24.33 1.90
N ASN A 72 -10.86 23.65 1.23
CA ASN A 72 -12.21 23.45 1.77
C ASN A 72 -12.73 22.00 1.75
N GLY A 73 -11.88 20.98 1.69
CA GLY A 73 -12.32 19.58 1.53
C GLY A 73 -12.21 18.69 2.77
N PHE A 74 -11.56 19.13 3.85
CA PHE A 74 -11.36 18.33 5.06
C PHE A 74 -12.18 18.87 6.22
N GLY A 75 -12.97 18.00 6.87
CA GLY A 75 -13.75 18.32 8.07
C GLY A 75 -12.85 18.56 9.30
N ARG A 76 -11.69 17.90 9.36
CA ARG A 76 -10.67 18.10 10.38
C ARG A 76 -9.64 19.13 9.90
N ASN A 77 -9.44 20.18 10.70
CA ASN A 77 -8.57 21.31 10.39
C ASN A 77 -8.24 22.08 11.69
N ALA A 78 -7.67 23.30 11.58
CA ALA A 78 -7.31 24.10 12.74
C ALA A 78 -8.50 24.54 13.60
N GLU A 79 -9.72 24.63 13.04
CA GLU A 79 -10.96 25.01 13.77
C GLU A 79 -11.66 23.79 14.35
N ASN A 80 -11.42 22.60 13.78
CA ASN A 80 -11.95 21.32 14.23
C ASN A 80 -10.83 20.27 14.24
N PRO A 81 -9.88 20.33 15.19
CA PRO A 81 -8.70 19.48 15.17
C PRO A 81 -8.99 18.04 15.57
N LEU A 82 -8.00 17.19 15.37
CA LEU A 82 -7.96 15.82 15.87
C LEU A 82 -7.66 15.86 17.37
N GLU A 83 -8.53 15.25 18.17
CA GLU A 83 -8.33 15.15 19.61
C GLU A 83 -7.64 13.80 19.91
N SER A 84 -6.32 13.84 20.12
CA SER A 84 -5.51 12.68 20.47
C SER A 84 -4.17 13.09 21.04
N ASP A 85 -3.57 12.22 21.85
CA ASP A 85 -2.24 12.43 22.41
C ASP A 85 -1.14 12.01 21.44
N VAL A 86 -1.42 10.98 20.65
CA VAL A 86 -0.45 10.39 19.71
C VAL A 86 -1.12 10.09 18.38
N ILE A 87 -0.47 10.44 17.29
CA ILE A 87 -0.86 10.06 15.93
C ILE A 87 0.30 9.30 15.29
N ILE A 88 0.06 8.07 14.84
CA ILE A 88 1.06 7.25 14.14
C ILE A 88 0.61 7.09 12.69
N ILE A 89 1.45 7.54 11.76
CA ILE A 89 1.22 7.40 10.32
C ILE A 89 2.23 6.41 9.74
N ASP A 90 1.75 5.33 9.15
CA ASP A 90 2.59 4.37 8.41
C ASP A 90 2.56 4.65 6.89
N GLU A 91 3.50 4.06 6.16
CA GLU A 91 3.70 4.22 4.70
C GLU A 91 3.84 5.68 4.25
N MET A 92 4.57 6.49 5.01
CA MET A 92 4.76 7.92 4.77
C MET A 92 5.42 8.26 3.43
N SER A 93 6.10 7.32 2.76
CA SER A 93 6.65 7.51 1.41
C SER A 93 5.59 7.86 0.37
N MET A 94 4.33 7.43 0.59
CA MET A 94 3.20 7.65 -0.30
C MET A 94 2.41 8.92 0.01
N VAL A 95 2.78 9.68 1.05
CA VAL A 95 2.11 10.93 1.45
C VAL A 95 2.74 12.11 0.73
N ASP A 96 1.93 12.86 -0.01
CA ASP A 96 2.34 14.08 -0.70
C ASP A 96 2.30 15.30 0.23
N ILE A 97 2.81 16.42 -0.27
CA ILE A 97 2.90 17.67 0.52
C ILE A 97 1.53 18.25 0.86
N GLN A 98 0.52 18.04 0.02
CA GLN A 98 -0.81 18.59 0.21
C GLN A 98 -1.55 17.85 1.33
N LEU A 99 -1.50 16.51 1.28
CA LEU A 99 -2.10 15.66 2.32
C LEU A 99 -1.39 15.85 3.66
N PHE A 100 -0.05 15.98 3.62
CA PHE A 100 0.72 16.23 4.83
C PHE A 100 0.40 17.60 5.45
N GLN A 101 0.27 18.65 4.62
CA GLN A 101 -0.15 19.96 5.09
C GLN A 101 -1.54 19.94 5.73
N ALA A 102 -2.50 19.23 5.11
CA ALA A 102 -3.84 19.07 5.67
C ALA A 102 -3.80 18.37 7.03
N LEU A 103 -3.02 17.29 7.14
CA LEU A 103 -2.81 16.58 8.40
C LEU A 103 -2.24 17.50 9.47
N LEU A 104 -1.17 18.26 9.17
CA LEU A 104 -0.56 19.17 10.14
C LEU A 104 -1.51 20.26 10.62
N LYS A 105 -2.41 20.76 9.76
CA LYS A 105 -3.42 21.75 10.17
C LYS A 105 -4.46 21.17 11.13
N ALA A 106 -4.67 19.88 11.11
CA ALA A 106 -5.64 19.21 11.97
C ALA A 106 -5.05 18.73 13.30
N ILE A 107 -3.75 18.85 13.52
CA ILE A 107 -3.07 18.37 14.73
C ILE A 107 -2.97 19.50 15.75
N LEU A 108 -3.31 19.21 16.98
CA LEU A 108 -3.16 20.14 18.11
C LEU A 108 -1.69 20.27 18.55
N PRO A 109 -1.26 21.45 18.97
CA PRO A 109 0.03 21.62 19.66
C PRO A 109 0.09 20.72 20.90
N GLY A 110 1.15 19.92 21.01
CA GLY A 110 1.32 18.95 22.10
C GLY A 110 1.05 17.50 21.70
N THR A 111 0.29 17.25 20.64
CA THR A 111 0.13 15.90 20.07
C THR A 111 1.47 15.37 19.54
N ARG A 112 1.80 14.15 19.87
CA ARG A 112 3.00 13.44 19.36
C ARG A 112 2.69 12.86 17.99
N LEU A 113 3.36 13.36 16.94
CA LEU A 113 3.24 12.84 15.58
C LEU A 113 4.42 11.91 15.27
N ILE A 114 4.11 10.64 15.01
CA ILE A 114 5.09 9.60 14.66
C ILE A 114 4.89 9.21 13.20
N LEU A 115 5.94 9.38 12.41
CA LEU A 115 5.94 9.11 10.98
C LEU A 115 6.79 7.86 10.70
N VAL A 116 6.18 6.83 10.13
CA VAL A 116 6.84 5.57 9.80
C VAL A 116 6.80 5.37 8.29
N GLY A 117 7.88 4.86 7.71
CA GLY A 117 7.91 4.61 6.28
C GLY A 117 9.25 4.10 5.78
N ASP A 118 9.34 4.01 4.48
CA ASP A 118 10.51 3.56 3.74
C ASP A 118 10.78 4.54 2.58
N VAL A 119 11.85 5.31 2.68
CA VAL A 119 12.22 6.33 1.67
C VAL A 119 12.63 5.75 0.33
N ASP A 120 12.91 4.43 0.29
CA ASP A 120 13.35 3.73 -0.90
C ASP A 120 12.19 3.05 -1.63
N GLN A 121 10.98 3.10 -1.07
CA GLN A 121 9.76 2.71 -1.76
C GLN A 121 9.30 3.79 -2.75
N LEU A 122 8.32 3.43 -3.60
CA LEU A 122 7.74 4.36 -4.56
C LEU A 122 7.23 5.62 -3.86
N PRO A 123 7.54 6.80 -4.40
CA PRO A 123 7.08 8.07 -3.85
C PRO A 123 5.57 8.24 -4.06
N SER A 124 5.01 9.28 -3.45
CA SER A 124 3.64 9.71 -3.69
C SER A 124 3.40 10.04 -5.17
N VAL A 125 2.16 9.85 -5.64
CA VAL A 125 1.72 10.30 -6.98
C VAL A 125 1.61 11.82 -7.01
N GLY A 126 1.19 12.44 -5.89
CA GLY A 126 1.14 13.89 -5.71
C GLY A 126 2.52 14.51 -5.49
N PRO A 127 2.59 15.86 -5.47
CA PRO A 127 3.86 16.60 -5.39
C PRO A 127 4.56 16.44 -4.05
N GLY A 128 5.90 16.43 -4.08
CA GLY A 128 6.77 16.42 -2.90
C GLY A 128 7.22 15.04 -2.47
N GLN A 129 8.29 14.99 -1.69
CA GLN A 129 8.86 13.79 -1.07
C GLN A 129 8.99 14.00 0.44
N VAL A 130 7.83 14.19 1.09
CA VAL A 130 7.73 14.65 2.48
C VAL A 130 8.63 13.87 3.43
N LEU A 131 8.58 12.55 3.45
CA LEU A 131 9.39 11.74 4.35
C LEU A 131 10.89 11.97 4.12
N ARG A 132 11.31 11.99 2.86
CA ARG A 132 12.73 12.20 2.50
C ARG A 132 13.20 13.59 2.87
N ASP A 133 12.38 14.60 2.63
CA ASP A 133 12.71 16.00 2.93
C ASP A 133 12.80 16.23 4.44
N LEU A 134 11.89 15.66 5.23
CA LEU A 134 11.95 15.68 6.69
C LEU A 134 13.23 15.01 7.21
N MET A 135 13.59 13.85 6.67
CA MET A 135 14.83 13.16 7.05
C MET A 135 16.08 13.98 6.69
N ASN A 136 16.11 14.55 5.50
CA ASN A 136 17.25 15.35 5.03
C ASN A 136 17.41 16.66 5.81
N SER A 137 16.32 17.24 6.28
CA SER A 137 16.34 18.46 7.08
C SER A 137 17.08 18.30 8.41
N ARG A 138 17.12 17.09 8.97
CA ARG A 138 17.67 16.77 10.30
C ARG A 138 17.07 17.62 11.44
N ALA A 139 15.93 18.22 11.22
CA ALA A 139 15.26 19.09 12.18
C ALA A 139 14.49 18.33 13.26
N PHE A 140 14.24 17.02 13.03
CA PHE A 140 13.42 16.17 13.90
C PHE A 140 14.21 14.94 14.35
N PRO A 141 13.91 14.39 15.53
CA PRO A 141 14.44 13.11 15.97
C PRO A 141 14.09 12.00 14.95
N MET A 142 15.06 11.20 14.57
CA MET A 142 14.91 10.15 13.58
C MET A 142 15.64 8.88 13.99
N VAL A 143 15.01 7.74 13.74
CA VAL A 143 15.61 6.42 13.91
C VAL A 143 15.51 5.66 12.58
N THR A 144 16.63 5.16 12.09
CA THR A 144 16.69 4.31 10.89
C THR A 144 16.83 2.86 11.30
N LEU A 145 15.86 2.03 10.86
CA LEU A 145 15.93 0.58 11.06
C LEU A 145 16.72 -0.03 9.89
N GLU A 146 17.92 -0.49 10.14
CA GLU A 146 18.84 -1.05 9.12
C GLU A 146 18.96 -2.56 9.18
N LYS A 147 18.72 -3.15 10.37
CA LYS A 147 18.90 -4.57 10.59
C LYS A 147 17.77 -5.40 9.99
N ILE A 148 18.08 -6.22 9.00
CA ILE A 148 17.14 -7.21 8.45
C ILE A 148 17.06 -8.37 9.45
N PHE A 149 15.84 -8.73 9.87
CA PHE A 149 15.66 -9.87 10.76
C PHE A 149 15.99 -11.20 10.06
N ARG A 150 16.46 -12.19 10.84
CA ARG A 150 16.94 -13.47 10.30
C ARG A 150 15.94 -14.17 9.37
N GLN A 151 14.66 -14.17 9.70
CA GLN A 151 13.62 -14.76 8.86
C GLN A 151 13.48 -14.03 7.53
N ALA A 152 13.48 -12.70 7.54
CA ALA A 152 13.43 -11.88 6.35
C ALA A 152 14.71 -12.01 5.50
N GLY A 153 15.87 -12.21 6.11
CA GLY A 153 17.15 -12.43 5.43
C GLY A 153 17.25 -13.79 4.71
N GLN A 154 16.29 -14.70 4.92
CA GLN A 154 16.19 -15.97 4.19
C GLN A 154 15.31 -15.86 2.94
N SER A 155 14.62 -14.73 2.75
CA SER A 155 13.80 -14.44 1.58
C SER A 155 14.63 -13.71 0.52
N ASP A 156 14.74 -14.29 -0.65
CA ASP A 156 15.43 -13.65 -1.78
C ASP A 156 14.66 -12.43 -2.29
N ILE A 157 13.34 -12.35 -2.10
CA ILE A 157 12.55 -11.14 -2.35
C ILE A 157 13.11 -9.98 -1.53
N VAL A 158 13.31 -10.16 -0.22
CA VAL A 158 13.82 -9.13 0.67
C VAL A 158 15.28 -8.79 0.38
N VAL A 159 16.13 -9.81 0.23
CA VAL A 159 17.55 -9.63 -0.06
C VAL A 159 17.76 -8.91 -1.39
N ASN A 160 17.02 -9.31 -2.43
CA ASN A 160 17.11 -8.69 -3.75
C ASN A 160 16.57 -7.25 -3.75
N ALA A 161 15.51 -6.96 -3.00
CA ALA A 161 15.03 -5.58 -2.83
C ALA A 161 16.13 -4.66 -2.26
N HIS A 162 16.84 -5.10 -1.23
CA HIS A 162 17.96 -4.35 -0.67
C HIS A 162 19.16 -4.24 -1.63
N ARG A 163 19.46 -5.28 -2.40
CA ARG A 163 20.52 -5.24 -3.42
C ARG A 163 20.20 -4.24 -4.53
N ILE A 164 18.97 -4.32 -5.07
CA ILE A 164 18.51 -3.39 -6.10
C ILE A 164 18.59 -1.94 -5.61
N ASN A 165 18.16 -1.69 -4.38
CA ASN A 165 18.22 -0.35 -3.78
C ASN A 165 19.65 0.20 -3.67
N ARG A 166 20.64 -0.67 -3.45
CA ARG A 166 22.07 -0.30 -3.44
C ARG A 166 22.71 -0.26 -4.84
N GLY A 167 21.95 -0.51 -5.90
CA GLY A 167 22.47 -0.59 -7.26
C GLY A 167 23.28 -1.87 -7.55
N GLU A 168 23.16 -2.88 -6.71
CA GLU A 168 23.84 -4.16 -6.87
C GLU A 168 23.07 -5.06 -7.84
N GLN A 169 23.79 -5.88 -8.61
CA GLN A 169 23.17 -6.88 -9.46
C GLN A 169 22.60 -8.03 -8.63
N ILE A 170 21.44 -8.52 -9.04
CA ILE A 170 20.80 -9.69 -8.45
C ILE A 170 21.00 -10.93 -9.33
N THR A 171 20.97 -12.11 -8.71
CA THR A 171 21.06 -13.38 -9.43
C THR A 171 19.66 -13.83 -9.86
N LEU A 172 19.49 -14.13 -11.16
CA LEU A 172 18.21 -14.52 -11.78
C LEU A 172 18.32 -15.96 -12.35
N ASP A 173 18.82 -16.88 -11.54
CA ASP A 173 19.09 -18.29 -11.96
C ASP A 173 17.94 -19.26 -11.61
N ASN A 174 16.83 -18.74 -11.06
CA ASN A 174 15.66 -19.52 -10.66
C ASN A 174 15.92 -20.64 -9.63
N LYS A 175 16.99 -20.52 -8.84
CA LYS A 175 17.29 -21.45 -7.73
C LYS A 175 16.71 -20.97 -6.40
N SER A 176 16.14 -19.78 -6.40
CA SER A 176 15.46 -19.21 -5.23
C SER A 176 14.22 -20.02 -4.85
N LYS A 177 13.81 -19.87 -3.59
CA LYS A 177 12.54 -20.43 -3.08
C LYS A 177 11.36 -19.49 -3.23
N ASP A 178 11.59 -18.19 -3.45
CA ASP A 178 10.53 -17.17 -3.44
C ASP A 178 10.71 -16.07 -4.50
N PHE A 179 11.80 -16.10 -5.28
CA PHE A 179 12.09 -15.11 -6.32
C PHE A 179 12.48 -15.76 -7.63
N PHE A 180 11.68 -15.57 -8.69
CA PHE A 180 11.84 -16.23 -9.98
C PHE A 180 11.72 -15.23 -11.12
N LEU A 181 12.47 -15.45 -12.20
CA LEU A 181 12.35 -14.72 -13.46
C LEU A 181 11.90 -15.66 -14.58
N LEU A 182 10.83 -15.31 -15.26
CA LEU A 182 10.38 -15.98 -16.49
C LEU A 182 10.43 -14.95 -17.64
N GLU A 183 11.52 -14.96 -18.38
CA GLU A 183 11.69 -14.07 -19.53
C GLU A 183 10.84 -14.55 -20.71
N ARG A 184 9.94 -13.70 -21.20
CA ARG A 184 9.04 -13.96 -22.32
C ARG A 184 8.84 -12.68 -23.13
N ASN A 185 8.91 -12.79 -24.46
CA ASN A 185 8.81 -11.65 -25.39
C ASN A 185 7.48 -11.64 -26.18
N ASP A 186 6.76 -12.76 -26.21
CA ASP A 186 5.47 -12.86 -26.91
C ASP A 186 4.32 -12.68 -25.91
N VAL A 187 3.40 -11.75 -26.22
CA VAL A 187 2.28 -11.40 -25.36
C VAL A 187 1.33 -12.57 -25.09
N ASN A 188 1.07 -13.40 -26.10
CA ASN A 188 0.18 -14.55 -25.94
C ASN A 188 0.81 -15.64 -25.05
N VAL A 189 2.14 -15.79 -25.16
CA VAL A 189 2.89 -16.69 -24.27
C VAL A 189 2.86 -16.16 -22.83
N ILE A 190 2.97 -14.84 -22.64
CA ILE A 190 2.83 -14.21 -21.30
C ILE A 190 1.44 -14.48 -20.74
N TYR A 191 0.36 -14.25 -21.50
CA TYR A 191 -1.00 -14.55 -21.05
C TYR A 191 -1.18 -16.00 -20.63
N LYS A 192 -0.76 -16.94 -21.48
CA LYS A 192 -0.87 -18.38 -21.21
C LYS A 192 -0.16 -18.75 -19.91
N HIS A 193 1.11 -18.31 -19.75
CA HIS A 193 1.87 -18.61 -18.55
C HIS A 193 1.29 -17.93 -17.30
N MET A 194 0.88 -16.67 -17.40
CA MET A 194 0.24 -15.95 -16.28
C MET A 194 -1.01 -16.68 -15.79
N ILE A 195 -1.90 -17.08 -16.70
CA ILE A 195 -3.11 -17.82 -16.35
C ILE A 195 -2.75 -19.15 -15.69
N GLN A 196 -1.81 -19.91 -16.26
CA GLN A 196 -1.38 -21.20 -15.72
C GLN A 196 -0.74 -21.04 -14.32
N LEU A 197 0.07 -19.99 -14.12
CA LEU A 197 0.65 -19.68 -12.82
C LEU A 197 -0.42 -19.40 -11.78
N ILE A 198 -1.45 -18.61 -12.11
CA ILE A 198 -2.48 -18.19 -11.16
C ILE A 198 -3.48 -19.31 -10.87
N GLN A 199 -3.87 -20.08 -11.89
CA GLN A 199 -4.87 -21.13 -11.72
C GLN A 199 -4.32 -22.37 -11.00
N ASP A 200 -3.07 -22.72 -11.22
CA ASP A 200 -2.55 -24.03 -10.85
C ASP A 200 -1.20 -23.97 -10.11
N MET A 201 -0.18 -23.40 -10.72
CA MET A 201 1.19 -23.57 -10.24
C MET A 201 1.47 -22.82 -8.92
N LEU A 202 1.14 -21.54 -8.85
CA LEU A 202 1.41 -20.73 -7.65
C LEU A 202 0.52 -21.12 -6.46
N PRO A 203 -0.80 -21.35 -6.62
CA PRO A 203 -1.63 -21.82 -5.52
C PRO A 203 -1.07 -23.08 -4.86
N ARG A 204 -0.66 -24.07 -5.64
CA ARG A 204 -0.04 -25.30 -5.12
C ARG A 204 1.32 -25.03 -4.47
N TYR A 205 2.12 -24.16 -5.08
CA TYR A 205 3.47 -23.88 -4.60
C TYR A 205 3.48 -23.16 -3.25
N VAL A 206 2.59 -22.17 -3.08
CA VAL A 206 2.54 -21.34 -1.86
C VAL A 206 1.47 -21.80 -0.85
N GLY A 207 0.67 -22.83 -1.18
CA GLY A 207 -0.42 -23.31 -0.31
C GLY A 207 -1.56 -22.30 -0.16
N ALA A 208 -1.90 -21.59 -1.23
CA ALA A 208 -2.90 -20.52 -1.27
C ALA A 208 -3.96 -20.77 -2.33
N THR A 209 -4.91 -19.87 -2.49
CA THR A 209 -5.90 -19.89 -3.57
C THR A 209 -5.52 -18.93 -4.69
N SER A 210 -6.16 -19.01 -5.85
CA SER A 210 -5.98 -18.04 -6.93
C SER A 210 -6.37 -16.62 -6.52
N PHE A 211 -7.25 -16.47 -5.54
CA PHE A 211 -7.63 -15.18 -4.96
C PHE A 211 -6.50 -14.51 -4.17
N ASP A 212 -5.59 -15.29 -3.62
CA ASP A 212 -4.44 -14.77 -2.87
C ASP A 212 -3.30 -14.31 -3.78
N ILE A 213 -3.33 -14.72 -5.05
CA ILE A 213 -2.31 -14.34 -6.04
C ILE A 213 -2.64 -12.95 -6.60
N GLN A 214 -1.62 -12.08 -6.65
CA GLN A 214 -1.73 -10.71 -7.17
C GLN A 214 -0.85 -10.56 -8.41
N VAL A 215 -1.44 -10.02 -9.49
CA VAL A 215 -0.69 -9.58 -10.67
C VAL A 215 -0.39 -8.09 -10.57
N LEU A 216 0.86 -7.72 -10.79
CA LEU A 216 1.28 -6.33 -10.84
C LEU A 216 1.75 -6.00 -12.26
N THR A 217 1.30 -4.88 -12.81
CA THR A 217 1.72 -4.34 -14.09
C THR A 217 1.99 -2.84 -13.98
N PRO A 218 3.01 -2.30 -14.65
CA PRO A 218 3.32 -0.88 -14.57
C PRO A 218 2.41 0.00 -15.43
N MET A 219 1.55 -0.60 -16.27
CA MET A 219 0.71 0.14 -17.22
C MET A 219 -0.77 -0.08 -16.95
N ARG A 220 -1.57 0.96 -17.14
CA ARG A 220 -3.03 0.87 -17.08
C ARG A 220 -3.62 0.34 -18.39
N LYS A 221 -3.15 0.86 -19.52
CA LYS A 221 -3.64 0.55 -20.88
C LYS A 221 -2.60 -0.26 -21.67
N GLY A 222 -3.03 -0.87 -22.77
CA GLY A 222 -2.20 -1.70 -23.64
C GLY A 222 -2.36 -3.18 -23.39
N SER A 223 -1.71 -4.01 -24.21
CA SER A 223 -1.86 -5.48 -24.16
C SER A 223 -1.49 -6.10 -22.81
N LEU A 224 -0.50 -5.57 -22.12
CA LEU A 224 -0.12 -5.99 -20.78
C LEU A 224 -0.56 -4.98 -19.70
N GLY A 225 -1.50 -4.09 -20.02
CA GLY A 225 -2.06 -3.12 -19.08
C GLY A 225 -3.12 -3.75 -18.17
N CYS A 226 -3.34 -3.12 -17.01
CA CYS A 226 -4.28 -3.58 -15.98
C CYS A 226 -5.69 -3.84 -16.54
N GLU A 227 -6.20 -2.96 -17.42
CA GLU A 227 -7.53 -3.08 -18.02
C GLU A 227 -7.66 -4.39 -18.82
N THR A 228 -6.74 -4.63 -19.77
CA THR A 228 -6.74 -5.85 -20.59
C THR A 228 -6.48 -7.11 -19.78
N LEU A 229 -5.54 -7.04 -18.81
CA LEU A 229 -5.24 -8.19 -17.96
C LEU A 229 -6.44 -8.58 -17.08
N ASN A 230 -7.20 -7.61 -16.56
CA ASN A 230 -8.42 -7.89 -15.79
C ASN A 230 -9.48 -8.61 -16.64
N GLU A 231 -9.72 -8.18 -17.88
CA GLU A 231 -10.66 -8.85 -18.79
C GLU A 231 -10.22 -10.28 -19.08
N ILE A 232 -8.93 -10.50 -19.34
CA ILE A 232 -8.37 -11.82 -19.61
C ILE A 232 -8.50 -12.69 -18.36
N LEU A 233 -8.07 -12.20 -17.21
CA LEU A 233 -8.14 -12.95 -15.96
C LEU A 233 -9.59 -13.31 -15.58
N GLN A 234 -10.55 -12.37 -15.70
CA GLN A 234 -11.96 -12.66 -15.47
C GLN A 234 -12.46 -13.78 -16.37
N ARG A 235 -12.15 -13.73 -17.67
CA ARG A 235 -12.57 -14.75 -18.64
C ARG A 235 -12.12 -16.16 -18.26
N TYR A 236 -10.92 -16.30 -17.69
CA TYR A 236 -10.33 -17.60 -17.36
C TYR A 236 -10.55 -18.04 -15.92
N LEU A 237 -10.55 -17.11 -14.96
CA LEU A 237 -10.68 -17.40 -13.53
C LEU A 237 -12.14 -17.39 -13.06
N ASN A 238 -12.97 -16.55 -13.68
CA ASN A 238 -14.38 -16.39 -13.37
C ASN A 238 -15.21 -16.27 -14.65
N PRO A 239 -15.33 -17.34 -15.48
CA PRO A 239 -16.07 -17.32 -16.72
C PRO A 239 -17.54 -16.95 -16.53
N ALA A 240 -18.16 -16.41 -17.59
CA ALA A 240 -19.57 -16.10 -17.59
C ALA A 240 -20.41 -17.37 -17.34
N ASP A 241 -21.43 -17.24 -16.50
CA ASP A 241 -22.38 -18.29 -16.16
C ASP A 241 -23.78 -17.68 -16.01
N PRO A 242 -24.84 -18.26 -16.56
CA PRO A 242 -26.21 -17.75 -16.47
C PRO A 242 -26.73 -17.57 -15.03
N HIS A 243 -26.12 -18.25 -14.05
CA HIS A 243 -26.51 -18.17 -12.64
C HIS A 243 -25.77 -17.08 -11.86
N LYS A 244 -24.71 -16.48 -12.45
CA LYS A 244 -23.94 -15.41 -11.81
C LYS A 244 -24.56 -14.06 -12.11
N LYS A 245 -24.64 -13.20 -11.10
CA LYS A 245 -25.04 -11.81 -11.28
C LYS A 245 -23.92 -11.04 -11.93
N GLU A 246 -24.30 -10.16 -12.86
CA GLU A 246 -23.36 -9.24 -13.53
C GLU A 246 -23.87 -7.81 -13.39
N HIS A 247 -22.92 -6.89 -13.23
CA HIS A 247 -23.18 -5.45 -13.21
C HIS A 247 -22.20 -4.74 -14.13
N ALA A 248 -22.73 -4.03 -15.13
CA ALA A 248 -21.94 -3.24 -16.05
C ALA A 248 -21.74 -1.82 -15.48
N TYR A 249 -20.48 -1.38 -15.41
CA TYR A 249 -20.13 -0.01 -15.07
C TYR A 249 -19.12 0.54 -16.09
N GLY A 250 -19.55 1.49 -16.88
CA GLY A 250 -18.77 1.96 -18.04
C GLY A 250 -18.46 0.83 -19.01
N ASN A 251 -17.20 0.60 -19.29
CA ASN A 251 -16.72 -0.48 -20.16
C ASN A 251 -16.37 -1.77 -19.40
N THR A 252 -16.56 -1.81 -18.09
CA THR A 252 -16.20 -2.95 -17.24
C THR A 252 -17.46 -3.69 -16.81
N VAL A 253 -17.43 -5.01 -16.89
CA VAL A 253 -18.48 -5.89 -16.36
C VAL A 253 -17.93 -6.55 -15.10
N PHE A 254 -18.56 -6.27 -13.97
CA PHE A 254 -18.30 -6.94 -12.70
C PHE A 254 -19.20 -8.16 -12.60
N ARG A 255 -18.66 -9.27 -12.20
CA ARG A 255 -19.37 -10.56 -12.10
C ARG A 255 -19.25 -11.10 -10.68
N GLU A 256 -20.31 -11.73 -10.20
CA GLU A 256 -20.31 -12.44 -8.93
C GLU A 256 -19.15 -13.44 -8.87
N GLY A 257 -18.31 -13.32 -7.82
CA GLY A 257 -17.07 -14.07 -7.68
C GLY A 257 -15.81 -13.37 -8.23
N ASP A 258 -15.91 -12.14 -8.74
CA ASP A 258 -14.72 -11.35 -9.09
C ASP A 258 -13.97 -10.90 -7.84
N LYS A 259 -12.64 -10.84 -7.97
CA LYS A 259 -11.78 -10.21 -6.97
C LYS A 259 -11.80 -8.69 -7.19
N VAL A 260 -12.40 -7.98 -6.26
CA VAL A 260 -12.47 -6.50 -6.25
C VAL A 260 -11.67 -5.94 -5.08
N MET A 261 -11.22 -4.69 -5.24
CA MET A 261 -10.52 -3.93 -4.19
C MET A 261 -11.26 -2.63 -3.90
#